data_2c5e688788a80e2f43b28f88ba87f175
#
_entry.id   2c5e688788a80e2f43b28f88ba87f175
#
_cell.length_a   1.000
_cell.length_b   1.000
_cell.length_c   1.000
_cell.angle_alpha   90.00
_cell.angle_beta   90.00
_cell.angle_gamma   90.00
#
_symmetry.space_group_name_H-M   'P 1'
#
loop_
_entity.id
_entity.type
_entity.pdbx_description
1 polymer ?
#
loop_
_entity_poly.entity_id
_entity_poly.type
_entity_poly.pdbx_seq_one_letter_code
_entity_poly.pdbx_strand_id
1 'polypeptide(L)'
;MRVAVYYAPPPADPLWVAACAWLGWDAERGAAVPQPLPGLAEITAAPRLYGFHATLKPPMRLATDYGSFMDDVARLAATMPAFMLPPLAVMDLSGFLAVRETAPCAPLQALADRCVTTLDPHRAPPDAAELARRRGGGLSAAQDSHLLQWGYPHVLDTWRFHMTLTRRLSAAEQAWVRPAAAGHLASALARRQACTALSVFTQPGPGAPFRVAERVALTG
;
A
#
# COMPACT_ATOMS: atom_id res chain seq x y z
N MET A 1 5.95 -14.61 -10.12
CA MET A 1 4.82 -13.87 -9.49
C MET A 1 5.25 -13.32 -8.14
N ARG A 2 4.83 -12.09 -7.79
CA ARG A 2 4.94 -11.56 -6.42
C ARG A 2 3.54 -11.38 -5.84
N VAL A 3 3.44 -11.52 -4.52
CA VAL A 3 2.21 -11.26 -3.76
C VAL A 3 2.46 -10.16 -2.72
N ALA A 4 1.43 -9.44 -2.34
CA ALA A 4 1.46 -8.45 -1.26
C ALA A 4 0.12 -8.44 -0.52
N VAL A 5 0.12 -8.06 0.76
CA VAL A 5 -1.13 -7.84 1.51
C VAL A 5 -1.24 -6.37 1.87
N TYR A 6 -2.35 -5.77 1.48
CA TYR A 6 -2.59 -4.34 1.57
C TYR A 6 -3.92 -4.03 2.26
N TYR A 7 -4.00 -2.85 2.84
CA TYR A 7 -5.28 -2.16 2.97
C TYR A 7 -5.59 -1.46 1.65
N ALA A 8 -6.79 -1.64 1.14
CA ALA A 8 -7.33 -0.89 0.02
C ALA A 8 -8.84 -0.66 0.24
N PRO A 9 -9.36 0.55 0.02
CA PRO A 9 -10.79 0.79 0.11
C PRO A 9 -11.57 -0.17 -0.80
N PRO A 10 -12.83 -0.50 -0.47
CA PRO A 10 -13.70 -1.30 -1.35
C PRO A 10 -13.84 -0.67 -2.76
N PRO A 11 -14.04 -1.46 -3.83
CA PRO A 11 -14.07 -0.93 -5.20
C PRO A 11 -15.20 0.07 -5.46
N ALA A 12 -16.31 0.00 -4.69
CA ALA A 12 -17.40 0.96 -4.76
C ALA A 12 -17.21 2.20 -3.88
N ASP A 13 -16.12 2.25 -3.08
CA ASP A 13 -15.85 3.40 -2.22
C ASP A 13 -15.42 4.62 -3.06
N PRO A 14 -15.99 5.81 -2.82
CA PRO A 14 -15.58 7.04 -3.53
C PRO A 14 -14.07 7.33 -3.45
N LEU A 15 -13.40 6.95 -2.34
CA LEU A 15 -11.96 7.13 -2.22
C LEU A 15 -11.19 6.22 -3.18
N TRP A 16 -11.62 4.95 -3.35
CA TRP A 16 -11.03 4.05 -4.36
C TRP A 16 -11.19 4.63 -5.76
N VAL A 17 -12.42 5.02 -6.12
CA VAL A 17 -12.73 5.53 -7.47
C VAL A 17 -11.91 6.78 -7.79
N ALA A 18 -11.89 7.76 -6.88
CA ALA A 18 -11.14 9.00 -7.08
C ALA A 18 -9.63 8.76 -7.15
N ALA A 19 -9.09 7.90 -6.28
CA ALA A 19 -7.66 7.60 -6.27
C ALA A 19 -7.22 6.76 -7.47
N CYS A 20 -8.04 5.83 -7.97
CA CYS A 20 -7.77 5.14 -9.22
C CYS A 20 -7.72 6.09 -10.41
N ALA A 21 -8.66 7.05 -10.48
CA ALA A 21 -8.63 8.10 -11.51
C ALA A 21 -7.37 8.98 -11.37
N TRP A 22 -6.98 9.37 -10.15
CA TRP A 22 -5.74 10.11 -9.91
C TRP A 22 -4.50 9.35 -10.39
N LEU A 23 -4.39 8.06 -10.03
CA LEU A 23 -3.26 7.23 -10.43
C LEU A 23 -3.30 6.83 -11.92
N GLY A 24 -4.47 6.81 -12.55
CA GLY A 24 -4.67 6.32 -13.92
C GLY A 24 -4.69 4.79 -14.03
N TRP A 25 -4.98 4.08 -12.93
CA TRP A 25 -5.01 2.62 -12.87
C TRP A 25 -6.00 2.12 -11.82
N ASP A 26 -6.88 1.23 -12.24
CA ASP A 26 -7.78 0.49 -11.35
C ASP A 26 -7.25 -0.94 -11.18
N ALA A 27 -6.67 -1.23 -10.02
CA ALA A 27 -6.09 -2.53 -9.73
C ALA A 27 -7.14 -3.63 -9.56
N GLU A 28 -8.38 -3.29 -9.20
CA GLU A 28 -9.50 -4.24 -9.12
C GLU A 28 -9.92 -4.73 -10.51
N ARG A 29 -10.08 -3.79 -11.45
CA ARG A 29 -10.43 -4.11 -12.84
C ARG A 29 -9.23 -4.55 -13.67
N GLY A 30 -8.02 -4.26 -13.20
CA GLY A 30 -6.80 -4.48 -13.96
C GLY A 30 -6.76 -3.65 -15.24
N ALA A 31 -7.25 -2.41 -15.20
CA ALA A 31 -7.44 -1.55 -16.36
C ALA A 31 -6.95 -0.12 -16.11
N ALA A 32 -6.50 0.54 -17.19
CA ALA A 32 -6.21 1.97 -17.18
C ALA A 32 -7.51 2.77 -17.00
N VAL A 33 -7.40 3.91 -16.28
CA VAL A 33 -8.50 4.83 -16.02
C VAL A 33 -8.07 6.23 -16.49
N PRO A 34 -8.96 7.03 -17.11
CA PRO A 34 -8.65 8.41 -17.45
C PRO A 34 -8.23 9.23 -16.23
N GLN A 35 -7.17 9.99 -16.36
CA GLN A 35 -6.69 10.88 -15.31
C GLN A 35 -7.34 12.26 -15.40
N PRO A 36 -7.64 12.92 -14.24
CA PRO A 36 -8.40 14.15 -14.22
C PRO A 36 -7.62 15.39 -14.71
N LEU A 37 -6.29 15.34 -14.75
CA LEU A 37 -5.46 16.49 -15.07
C LEU A 37 -4.29 16.11 -15.99
N PRO A 38 -3.87 17.00 -16.91
CA PRO A 38 -2.63 16.84 -17.67
C PRO A 38 -1.40 16.73 -16.74
N GLY A 39 -0.38 16.01 -17.18
CA GLY A 39 0.88 15.85 -16.42
C GLY A 39 0.86 14.81 -15.30
N LEU A 40 -0.32 14.31 -14.86
CA LEU A 40 -0.40 13.30 -13.83
C LEU A 40 0.27 11.98 -14.23
N ALA A 41 0.25 11.64 -15.51
CA ALA A 41 0.80 10.39 -16.02
C ALA A 41 2.28 10.19 -15.63
N GLU A 42 3.07 11.25 -15.66
CA GLU A 42 4.48 11.21 -15.29
C GLU A 42 4.69 11.10 -13.79
N ILE A 43 4.01 11.91 -13.00
CA ILE A 43 4.20 11.95 -11.55
C ILE A 43 3.59 10.76 -10.83
N THR A 44 2.65 10.04 -11.47
CA THR A 44 2.02 8.82 -10.94
C THR A 44 2.58 7.54 -11.54
N ALA A 45 3.54 7.60 -12.47
CA ALA A 45 4.05 6.42 -13.19
C ALA A 45 4.54 5.30 -12.27
N ALA A 46 5.26 5.64 -11.20
CA ALA A 46 5.75 4.66 -10.22
C ALA A 46 4.63 4.11 -9.31
N PRO A 47 3.83 4.94 -8.58
CA PRO A 47 2.77 4.43 -7.73
C PRO A 47 1.64 3.73 -8.50
N ARG A 48 1.38 4.11 -9.76
CA ARG A 48 0.41 3.44 -10.64
C ARG A 48 0.64 1.93 -10.73
N LEU A 49 1.91 1.48 -10.79
CA LEU A 49 2.25 0.07 -10.89
C LEU A 49 1.78 -0.75 -9.68
N TYR A 50 1.60 -0.12 -8.55
CA TYR A 50 1.13 -0.79 -7.32
C TYR A 50 -0.37 -0.63 -7.08
N GLY A 51 -1.03 0.33 -7.74
CA GLY A 51 -2.41 0.70 -7.47
C GLY A 51 -2.57 1.49 -6.16
N PHE A 52 -3.79 1.88 -5.82
CA PHE A 52 -4.09 2.64 -4.61
C PHE A 52 -4.19 1.71 -3.39
N HIS A 53 -3.24 1.80 -2.48
CA HIS A 53 -3.15 0.89 -1.33
C HIS A 53 -2.29 1.47 -0.20
N ALA A 54 -2.42 0.90 1.00
CA ALA A 54 -1.42 1.00 2.05
C ALA A 54 -0.82 -0.39 2.33
N THR A 55 0.50 -0.47 2.44
CA THR A 55 1.22 -1.74 2.61
C THR A 55 1.07 -2.27 4.04
N LEU A 56 0.54 -3.50 4.19
CA LEU A 56 0.55 -4.28 5.44
C LEU A 56 1.64 -5.37 5.40
N LYS A 57 1.73 -6.13 4.30
CA LYS A 57 2.88 -7.00 4.00
C LYS A 57 3.43 -6.59 2.63
N PRO A 58 4.71 -6.22 2.55
CA PRO A 58 5.31 -5.74 1.29
C PRO A 58 5.36 -6.84 0.23
N PRO A 59 5.49 -6.44 -1.07
CA PRO A 59 5.61 -7.40 -2.16
C PRO A 59 6.74 -8.39 -1.95
N MET A 60 6.42 -9.67 -2.02
CA MET A 60 7.36 -10.79 -1.84
C MET A 60 7.14 -11.88 -2.89
N ARG A 61 8.18 -12.66 -3.16
CA ARG A 61 8.06 -13.96 -3.84
C ARG A 61 7.66 -14.99 -2.79
N LEU A 62 6.76 -15.92 -3.16
CA LEU A 62 6.40 -17.01 -2.26
C LEU A 62 7.46 -18.10 -2.26
N ALA A 63 7.76 -18.61 -1.07
CA ALA A 63 8.53 -19.83 -0.85
C ALA A 63 7.59 -21.06 -0.74
N THR A 64 6.29 -20.84 -0.53
CA THR A 64 5.23 -21.84 -0.45
C THR A 64 4.30 -21.70 -1.64
N ASP A 65 3.32 -22.59 -1.77
CA ASP A 65 2.24 -22.45 -2.75
C ASP A 65 1.26 -21.33 -2.35
N TYR A 66 0.51 -20.84 -3.34
CA TYR A 66 -0.42 -19.74 -3.17
C TYR A 66 -1.62 -20.12 -2.27
N GLY A 67 -2.09 -21.38 -2.34
CA GLY A 67 -3.21 -21.84 -1.52
C GLY A 67 -2.86 -21.80 -0.02
N SER A 68 -1.72 -22.37 0.37
CA SER A 68 -1.24 -22.31 1.75
C SER A 68 -1.06 -20.87 2.26
N PHE A 69 -0.58 -19.96 1.40
CA PHE A 69 -0.50 -18.54 1.74
C PHE A 69 -1.89 -17.93 1.97
N MET A 70 -2.87 -18.23 1.13
CA MET A 70 -4.24 -17.72 1.28
C MET A 70 -4.95 -18.27 2.51
N ASP A 71 -4.70 -19.53 2.88
CA ASP A 71 -5.21 -20.12 4.12
C ASP A 71 -4.71 -19.37 5.36
N ASP A 72 -3.44 -18.97 5.38
CA ASP A 72 -2.89 -18.18 6.48
C ASP A 72 -3.41 -16.73 6.48
N VAL A 73 -3.62 -16.13 5.30
CA VAL A 73 -4.30 -14.82 5.20
C VAL A 73 -5.72 -14.89 5.75
N ALA A 74 -6.47 -15.94 5.43
CA ALA A 74 -7.83 -16.14 5.93
C ALA A 74 -7.86 -16.38 7.45
N ARG A 75 -6.95 -17.21 7.97
CA ARG A 75 -6.81 -17.41 9.42
C ARG A 75 -6.46 -16.12 10.17
N LEU A 76 -5.54 -15.33 9.63
CA LEU A 76 -5.20 -14.03 10.20
C LEU A 76 -6.42 -13.10 10.21
N ALA A 77 -7.12 -12.97 9.09
CA ALA A 77 -8.28 -12.11 8.95
C ALA A 77 -9.40 -12.50 9.93
N ALA A 78 -9.60 -13.79 10.18
CA ALA A 78 -10.57 -14.30 11.15
C ALA A 78 -10.26 -13.96 12.61
N THR A 79 -9.05 -13.52 12.92
CA THR A 79 -8.64 -13.13 14.28
C THR A 79 -8.60 -11.61 14.49
N MET A 80 -8.93 -10.83 13.49
CA MET A 80 -8.86 -9.36 13.53
C MET A 80 -10.25 -8.77 13.30
N PRO A 81 -10.76 -7.94 14.23
CA PRO A 81 -12.01 -7.25 14.02
C PRO A 81 -11.88 -6.15 12.96
N ALA A 82 -12.98 -5.85 12.27
CA ALA A 82 -13.07 -4.65 11.46
C ALA A 82 -13.05 -3.40 12.35
N PHE A 83 -12.45 -2.32 11.88
CA PHE A 83 -12.32 -1.07 12.64
C PHE A 83 -12.40 0.17 11.77
N MET A 84 -12.76 1.31 12.39
CA MET A 84 -12.77 2.61 11.72
C MET A 84 -11.37 3.21 11.72
N LEU A 85 -10.97 3.76 10.57
CA LEU A 85 -9.76 4.57 10.48
C LEU A 85 -10.00 5.99 11.04
N PRO A 86 -8.96 6.65 11.56
CA PRO A 86 -8.99 8.09 11.79
C PRO A 86 -9.31 8.84 10.49
N PRO A 87 -9.68 10.13 10.55
CA PRO A 87 -9.77 10.95 9.35
C PRO A 87 -8.48 10.86 8.53
N LEU A 88 -8.63 10.83 7.23
CA LEU A 88 -7.52 10.75 6.29
C LEU A 88 -7.32 12.09 5.57
N ALA A 89 -6.09 12.42 5.23
CA ALA A 89 -5.75 13.65 4.50
C ALA A 89 -4.61 13.42 3.51
N VAL A 90 -4.54 14.27 2.48
CA VAL A 90 -3.38 14.34 1.58
C VAL A 90 -2.24 15.06 2.29
N MET A 91 -1.13 14.37 2.48
CA MET A 91 0.05 14.90 3.19
C MET A 91 1.32 14.67 2.38
N ASP A 92 2.32 15.52 2.59
CA ASP A 92 3.70 15.27 2.15
C ASP A 92 4.35 14.22 3.06
N LEU A 93 5.01 13.26 2.46
CA LEU A 93 5.81 12.26 3.14
C LEU A 93 7.22 12.24 2.51
N SER A 94 8.11 13.07 3.04
CA SER A 94 9.50 13.18 2.60
C SER A 94 9.63 13.45 1.09
N GLY A 95 8.80 14.37 0.56
CA GLY A 95 8.85 14.86 -0.81
C GLY A 95 7.90 14.18 -1.80
N PHE A 96 7.07 13.22 -1.37
CA PHE A 96 5.98 12.70 -2.18
C PHE A 96 4.62 12.86 -1.49
N LEU A 97 3.55 12.92 -2.24
CA LEU A 97 2.20 13.01 -1.67
C LEU A 97 1.62 11.62 -1.43
N ALA A 98 0.97 11.48 -0.29
CA ALA A 98 0.21 10.30 0.08
C ALA A 98 -1.06 10.67 0.86
N VAL A 99 -2.07 9.81 0.81
CA VAL A 99 -3.17 9.85 1.78
C VAL A 99 -2.68 9.17 3.06
N ARG A 100 -2.82 9.85 4.19
CA ARG A 100 -2.37 9.39 5.51
C ARG A 100 -3.44 9.62 6.57
N GLU A 101 -3.35 8.86 7.65
CA GLU A 101 -4.11 9.11 8.87
C GLU A 101 -3.69 10.41 9.56
N THR A 102 -4.66 11.13 10.12
CA THR A 102 -4.40 12.40 10.85
C THR A 102 -4.10 12.19 12.33
N ALA A 103 -4.26 10.97 12.83
CA ALA A 103 -3.99 10.57 14.20
C ALA A 103 -3.54 9.09 14.23
N PRO A 104 -2.76 8.68 15.25
CA PRO A 104 -2.36 7.28 15.42
C PRO A 104 -3.57 6.33 15.49
N CYS A 105 -3.42 5.14 14.89
CA CYS A 105 -4.44 4.09 14.87
C CYS A 105 -3.83 2.77 15.34
N ALA A 106 -3.96 2.46 16.62
CA ALA A 106 -3.37 1.25 17.20
C ALA A 106 -3.89 -0.07 16.55
N PRO A 107 -5.19 -0.22 16.21
CA PRO A 107 -5.67 -1.39 15.48
C PRO A 107 -5.00 -1.56 14.10
N LEU A 108 -4.73 -0.45 13.41
CA LEU A 108 -4.09 -0.47 12.09
C LEU A 108 -2.61 -0.87 12.18
N GLN A 109 -1.89 -0.36 13.18
CA GLN A 109 -0.51 -0.78 13.47
C GLN A 109 -0.47 -2.27 13.81
N ALA A 110 -1.34 -2.73 14.72
CA ALA A 110 -1.41 -4.14 15.11
C ALA A 110 -1.71 -5.06 13.91
N LEU A 111 -2.60 -4.64 13.00
CA LEU A 111 -2.88 -5.39 11.78
C LEU A 111 -1.66 -5.49 10.87
N ALA A 112 -0.93 -4.37 10.67
CA ALA A 112 0.30 -4.35 9.88
C ALA A 112 1.37 -5.26 10.48
N ASP A 113 1.59 -5.18 11.80
CA ASP A 113 2.58 -6.01 12.51
C ASP A 113 2.24 -7.50 12.38
N ARG A 114 0.98 -7.85 12.54
CA ARG A 114 0.51 -9.24 12.38
C ARG A 114 0.62 -9.73 10.94
N CYS A 115 0.32 -8.91 9.95
CA CYS A 115 0.55 -9.27 8.54
C CYS A 115 2.04 -9.57 8.27
N VAL A 116 2.94 -8.76 8.82
CA VAL A 116 4.39 -8.98 8.67
C VAL A 116 4.81 -10.28 9.32
N THR A 117 4.48 -10.49 10.60
CA THR A 117 5.01 -11.61 11.41
C THR A 117 4.36 -12.95 11.06
N THR A 118 3.03 -12.98 10.89
CA THR A 118 2.29 -14.22 10.62
C THR A 118 2.56 -14.75 9.20
N LEU A 119 2.70 -13.85 8.22
CA LEU A 119 2.87 -14.26 6.83
C LEU A 119 4.34 -14.36 6.37
N ASP A 120 5.29 -14.16 7.28
CA ASP A 120 6.72 -14.25 6.94
C ASP A 120 7.20 -15.64 6.53
N PRO A 121 6.67 -16.75 7.07
CA PRO A 121 7.04 -18.09 6.61
C PRO A 121 6.81 -18.35 5.12
N HIS A 122 5.90 -17.59 4.49
CA HIS A 122 5.64 -17.69 3.05
C HIS A 122 6.63 -16.90 2.18
N ARG A 123 7.48 -16.08 2.77
CA ARG A 123 8.39 -15.21 2.03
C ARG A 123 9.66 -15.93 1.60
N ALA A 124 9.92 -15.95 0.29
CA ALA A 124 11.23 -16.35 -0.20
C ALA A 124 12.31 -15.34 0.22
N PRO A 125 13.48 -15.80 0.65
CA PRO A 125 14.59 -14.91 1.01
C PRO A 125 14.91 -13.93 -0.12
N PRO A 126 15.25 -12.66 0.22
CA PRO A 126 15.74 -11.71 -0.76
C PRO A 126 17.13 -12.14 -1.25
N ASP A 127 17.41 -11.90 -2.52
CA ASP A 127 18.78 -12.07 -3.05
C ASP A 127 19.68 -10.88 -2.70
N ALA A 128 20.98 -11.04 -2.94
CA ALA A 128 21.99 -10.01 -2.63
C ALA A 128 21.73 -8.69 -3.37
N ALA A 129 21.24 -8.74 -4.61
CA ALA A 129 20.94 -7.56 -5.40
C ALA A 129 19.73 -6.80 -4.83
N GLU A 130 18.70 -7.50 -4.35
CA GLU A 130 17.55 -6.90 -3.68
C GLU A 130 17.98 -6.23 -2.36
N LEU A 131 18.80 -6.89 -1.55
CA LEU A 131 19.34 -6.30 -0.31
C LEU A 131 20.14 -5.04 -0.59
N ALA A 132 21.08 -5.09 -1.56
CA ALA A 132 21.89 -3.94 -1.95
C ALA A 132 21.04 -2.75 -2.42
N ARG A 133 20.04 -3.02 -3.27
CA ARG A 133 19.09 -1.98 -3.76
C ARG A 133 18.32 -1.32 -2.62
N ARG A 134 17.85 -2.09 -1.62
CA ARG A 134 17.09 -1.55 -0.49
C ARG A 134 17.97 -0.73 0.45
N ARG A 135 19.25 -1.09 0.59
CA ARG A 135 20.25 -0.34 1.38
C ARG A 135 20.71 0.96 0.73
N GLY A 136 20.61 1.06 -0.60
CA GLY A 136 21.08 2.23 -1.37
C GLY A 136 20.43 3.56 -1.00
N GLY A 137 19.32 3.59 -0.27
CA GLY A 137 18.64 4.79 0.23
C GLY A 137 19.11 5.30 1.59
N GLY A 138 20.09 4.61 2.22
CA GLY A 138 20.50 4.88 3.62
C GLY A 138 19.43 4.39 4.62
N LEU A 139 19.76 3.38 5.41
CA LEU A 139 18.86 2.81 6.41
C LEU A 139 19.39 3.12 7.81
N SER A 140 18.47 3.34 8.78
CA SER A 140 18.82 3.30 10.19
C SER A 140 19.18 1.87 10.62
N ALA A 141 19.82 1.71 11.77
CA ALA A 141 20.13 0.38 12.31
C ALA A 141 18.87 -0.49 12.49
N ALA A 142 17.76 0.09 12.97
CA ALA A 142 16.49 -0.61 13.09
C ALA A 142 15.94 -1.04 11.73
N GLN A 143 15.99 -0.17 10.73
CA GLN A 143 15.55 -0.47 9.38
C GLN A 143 16.39 -1.56 8.70
N ASP A 144 17.71 -1.56 8.90
CA ASP A 144 18.58 -2.64 8.36
C ASP A 144 18.30 -3.97 9.06
N SER A 145 18.08 -3.96 10.38
CA SER A 145 17.63 -5.15 11.13
C SER A 145 16.31 -5.69 10.57
N HIS A 146 15.32 -4.83 10.35
CA HIS A 146 14.05 -5.24 9.75
C HIS A 146 14.21 -5.77 8.33
N LEU A 147 15.08 -5.15 7.52
CA LEU A 147 15.38 -5.64 6.18
C LEU A 147 15.93 -7.07 6.21
N LEU A 148 16.86 -7.36 7.12
CA LEU A 148 17.43 -8.69 7.26
C LEU A 148 16.41 -9.71 7.77
N GLN A 149 15.64 -9.34 8.79
CA GLN A 149 14.69 -10.24 9.43
C GLN A 149 13.42 -10.45 8.59
N TRP A 150 12.81 -9.36 8.08
CA TRP A 150 11.51 -9.37 7.45
C TRP A 150 11.53 -9.11 5.93
N GLY A 151 12.71 -8.91 5.36
CA GLY A 151 12.90 -8.60 3.93
C GLY A 151 12.47 -7.20 3.51
N TYR A 152 12.11 -6.32 4.48
CA TYR A 152 11.68 -4.96 4.20
C TYR A 152 12.00 -4.01 5.37
N PRO A 153 12.55 -2.80 5.11
CA PRO A 153 13.05 -1.93 6.18
C PRO A 153 11.95 -1.16 6.92
N HIS A 154 10.77 -0.96 6.31
CA HIS A 154 9.69 -0.14 6.87
C HIS A 154 8.55 -1.02 7.35
N VAL A 155 8.78 -1.75 8.44
CA VAL A 155 7.83 -2.62 9.13
C VAL A 155 7.90 -2.38 10.62
N LEU A 156 6.92 -2.89 11.38
CA LEU A 156 6.84 -2.80 12.83
C LEU A 156 6.97 -1.34 13.31
N ASP A 157 7.87 -1.04 14.24
CA ASP A 157 8.10 0.30 14.80
C ASP A 157 8.54 1.36 13.76
N THR A 158 9.03 0.93 12.61
CA THR A 158 9.37 1.84 11.49
C THR A 158 8.26 1.96 10.44
N TRP A 159 7.17 1.20 10.60
CA TRP A 159 6.04 1.25 9.67
C TRP A 159 5.28 2.58 9.79
N ARG A 160 4.75 3.05 8.65
CA ARG A 160 3.92 4.25 8.59
C ARG A 160 2.81 4.02 7.59
N PHE A 161 1.57 4.21 8.02
CA PHE A 161 0.44 4.16 7.10
C PHE A 161 0.55 5.27 6.05
N HIS A 162 0.47 4.88 4.80
CA HIS A 162 0.38 5.83 3.68
C HIS A 162 -0.14 5.11 2.42
N MET A 163 -0.97 5.81 1.67
CA MET A 163 -1.42 5.39 0.33
C MET A 163 -0.85 6.38 -0.67
N THR A 164 0.15 5.95 -1.44
CA THR A 164 0.98 6.81 -2.29
C THR A 164 0.21 7.37 -3.48
N LEU A 165 0.31 8.67 -3.69
CA LEU A 165 -0.33 9.39 -4.80
C LEU A 165 0.65 9.81 -5.89
N THR A 166 1.92 10.05 -5.55
CA THR A 166 2.92 10.58 -6.49
C THR A 166 4.30 9.97 -6.29
N ARG A 167 5.20 10.09 -7.28
CA ARG A 167 6.64 10.02 -7.03
C ARG A 167 7.11 11.21 -6.16
N ARG A 168 8.39 11.27 -5.83
CA ARG A 168 8.96 12.50 -5.24
C ARG A 168 8.79 13.66 -6.22
N LEU A 169 8.37 14.81 -5.68
CA LEU A 169 8.07 16.03 -6.42
C LEU A 169 9.12 17.09 -6.13
N SER A 170 9.44 17.89 -7.13
CA SER A 170 10.16 19.16 -6.96
C SER A 170 9.28 20.19 -6.26
N ALA A 171 9.87 21.27 -5.75
CA ALA A 171 9.12 22.35 -5.12
C ALA A 171 8.07 22.98 -6.08
N ALA A 172 8.41 23.14 -7.36
CA ALA A 172 7.49 23.65 -8.36
C ALA A 172 6.31 22.68 -8.61
N GLU A 173 6.55 21.38 -8.66
CA GLU A 173 5.48 20.39 -8.77
C GLU A 173 4.61 20.35 -7.51
N GLN A 174 5.21 20.40 -6.31
CA GLN A 174 4.47 20.46 -5.04
C GLN A 174 3.46 21.62 -5.02
N ALA A 175 3.82 22.77 -5.57
CA ALA A 175 2.99 23.97 -5.58
C ALA A 175 1.63 23.78 -6.27
N TRP A 176 1.59 22.98 -7.33
CA TRP A 176 0.33 22.74 -8.06
C TRP A 176 -0.28 21.36 -7.78
N VAL A 177 0.54 20.32 -7.59
CA VAL A 177 0.04 18.94 -7.40
C VAL A 177 -0.67 18.79 -6.05
N ARG A 178 -0.13 19.38 -4.99
CA ARG A 178 -0.71 19.24 -3.65
C ARG A 178 -2.14 19.81 -3.54
N PRO A 179 -2.43 21.06 -3.93
CA PRO A 179 -3.80 21.55 -3.92
C PRO A 179 -4.70 20.79 -4.89
N ALA A 180 -4.20 20.37 -6.05
CA ALA A 180 -4.96 19.57 -7.00
C ALA A 180 -5.36 18.20 -6.42
N ALA A 181 -4.43 17.47 -5.80
CA ALA A 181 -4.72 16.19 -5.15
C ALA A 181 -5.71 16.35 -3.98
N ALA A 182 -5.51 17.38 -3.14
CA ALA A 182 -6.40 17.68 -2.04
C ALA A 182 -7.83 18.00 -2.52
N GLY A 183 -7.96 18.83 -3.54
CA GLY A 183 -9.26 19.17 -4.15
C GLY A 183 -9.94 17.96 -4.81
N HIS A 184 -9.18 17.17 -5.58
CA HIS A 184 -9.71 15.97 -6.25
C HIS A 184 -10.23 14.92 -5.28
N LEU A 185 -9.56 14.72 -4.16
CA LEU A 185 -9.92 13.71 -3.15
C LEU A 185 -10.83 14.25 -2.02
N ALA A 186 -11.13 15.56 -1.98
CA ALA A 186 -11.78 16.22 -0.85
C ALA A 186 -13.10 15.56 -0.43
N SER A 187 -14.03 15.36 -1.36
CA SER A 187 -15.34 14.77 -1.09
C SER A 187 -15.26 13.32 -0.60
N ALA A 188 -14.31 12.56 -1.13
CA ALA A 188 -14.09 11.18 -0.74
C ALA A 188 -13.43 11.07 0.65
N LEU A 189 -12.47 11.96 0.95
CA LEU A 189 -11.79 12.01 2.24
C LEU A 189 -12.66 12.56 3.37
N ALA A 190 -13.73 13.31 3.06
CA ALA A 190 -14.72 13.72 4.05
C ALA A 190 -15.51 12.53 4.64
N ARG A 191 -15.51 11.38 3.96
CA ARG A 191 -16.16 10.15 4.45
C ARG A 191 -15.22 9.38 5.36
N ARG A 192 -15.78 8.84 6.46
CA ARG A 192 -15.01 7.94 7.35
C ARG A 192 -14.71 6.64 6.61
N GLN A 193 -13.47 6.22 6.69
CA GLN A 193 -13.01 4.96 6.11
C GLN A 193 -12.99 3.86 7.17
N ALA A 194 -13.26 2.62 6.78
CA ALA A 194 -13.13 1.44 7.63
C ALA A 194 -12.11 0.46 7.03
N CYS A 195 -11.37 -0.21 7.89
CA CYS A 195 -10.60 -1.38 7.51
C CYS A 195 -11.46 -2.62 7.78
N THR A 196 -12.03 -3.18 6.72
CA THR A 196 -12.97 -4.32 6.80
C THR A 196 -12.41 -5.59 6.16
N ALA A 197 -11.28 -5.49 5.45
CA ALA A 197 -10.69 -6.63 4.74
C ALA A 197 -9.18 -6.46 4.55
N LEU A 198 -8.49 -7.58 4.45
CA LEU A 198 -7.17 -7.69 3.84
C LEU A 198 -7.34 -7.81 2.33
N SER A 199 -6.56 -7.06 1.56
CA SER A 199 -6.55 -7.14 0.10
C SER A 199 -5.24 -7.77 -0.37
N VAL A 200 -5.34 -8.93 -0.99
CA VAL A 200 -4.19 -9.62 -1.61
C VAL A 200 -4.03 -9.11 -3.02
N PHE A 201 -2.86 -8.57 -3.29
CA PHE A 201 -2.47 -8.10 -4.62
C PHE A 201 -1.42 -9.03 -5.21
N THR A 202 -1.53 -9.29 -6.51
CA THR A 202 -0.57 -10.10 -7.26
C THR A 202 0.05 -9.31 -8.39
N GLN A 203 1.31 -9.63 -8.69
CA GLN A 203 2.04 -9.11 -9.83
C GLN A 203 2.63 -10.29 -10.61
N PRO A 204 2.25 -10.49 -11.87
CA PRO A 204 2.66 -11.67 -12.64
C PRO A 204 4.16 -11.69 -12.97
N GLY A 205 4.77 -10.52 -13.18
CA GLY A 205 6.20 -10.41 -13.52
C GLY A 205 6.74 -8.99 -13.27
N PRO A 206 8.06 -8.81 -13.39
CA PRO A 206 8.69 -7.50 -13.25
C PRO A 206 8.10 -6.47 -14.22
N GLY A 207 7.82 -5.26 -13.71
CA GLY A 207 7.26 -4.17 -14.52
C GLY A 207 5.76 -4.25 -14.81
N ALA A 208 5.12 -5.40 -14.63
CA ALA A 208 3.66 -5.50 -14.74
C ALA A 208 2.98 -4.78 -13.56
N PRO A 209 1.80 -4.17 -13.75
CA PRO A 209 1.06 -3.60 -12.64
C PRO A 209 0.52 -4.68 -11.69
N PHE A 210 0.42 -4.33 -10.42
CA PHE A 210 -0.30 -5.14 -9.44
C PHE A 210 -1.80 -5.09 -9.69
N ARG A 211 -2.47 -6.20 -9.38
CA ARG A 211 -3.92 -6.35 -9.43
C ARG A 211 -4.42 -6.91 -8.11
N VAL A 212 -5.63 -6.54 -7.73
CA VAL A 212 -6.34 -7.21 -6.64
C VAL A 212 -6.66 -8.63 -7.10
N ALA A 213 -6.19 -9.60 -6.34
CA ALA A 213 -6.52 -11.01 -6.57
C ALA A 213 -7.69 -11.41 -5.68
N GLU A 214 -7.63 -11.03 -4.39
CA GLU A 214 -8.63 -11.43 -3.41
C GLU A 214 -8.80 -10.37 -2.32
N ARG A 215 -10.00 -10.33 -1.73
CA ARG A 215 -10.32 -9.53 -0.53
C ARG A 215 -10.87 -10.47 0.54
N VAL A 216 -10.20 -10.52 1.68
CA VAL A 216 -10.53 -11.42 2.80
C VAL A 216 -11.06 -10.58 3.95
N ALA A 217 -12.34 -10.77 4.30
CA ALA A 217 -13.01 -9.99 5.35
C ALA A 217 -12.37 -10.20 6.73
N LEU A 218 -12.26 -9.13 7.50
CA LEU A 218 -11.89 -9.18 8.92
C LEU A 218 -13.15 -9.55 9.71
N THR A 219 -13.11 -10.65 10.48
CA THR A 219 -14.28 -11.23 11.15
C THR A 219 -14.05 -11.59 12.62
N GLY A 220 -12.87 -11.26 13.18
CA GLY A 220 -12.54 -11.50 14.58
C GLY A 220 -13.27 -10.60 15.58
#